data_975abb7896e073258c547a23cd97afed
#
_entry.id   975abb7896e073258c547a23cd97afed
#
_cell.length_a   1.000
_cell.length_b   1.000
_cell.length_c   1.000
_cell.angle_alpha   90.00
_cell.angle_beta   90.00
_cell.angle_gamma   90.00
#
_symmetry.space_group_name_H-M   'P 1'
#
loop_
_entity.id
_entity.type
_entity.pdbx_description
1 polymer ?
#
loop_
_entity_poly.entity_id
_entity_poly.type
_entity_poly.pdbx_seq_one_letter_code
_entity_poly.pdbx_strand_id
1 'polypeptide(L)'
;MMPFRRPGSALLGTVTICLAAISGCGDGSDESSGKQPLICYVGGTMRPVMEKLAKDFEQQTGRKVQIDSAGSGELLIRIMTQQRGDLYVCHDPYQEMLQRKGLSERGWTLALVTPTIVVQKGNPEKIRSVKDLARAGLKLAMTDPTHSTTGYILPRIFEKAGVRDAIKANIVKRMRGGGSAANLVAMGDVHAAIVWDAVAYLRRDKLDAVPIEPACRPVSGVDAVTSSTGRSYDIGRIKVTMDVLKCSRQVKAAWAFANFVSDHRKVFAEQFGFTSAGPAVAGGKLYIHCGAGIRPAMEDAAAAFEKKTGAKLTVSYQGSGTLITTIKLKQQGDLYMPGDVWYLQQLEKDGSVVSRKLITYFVPVIIVPKGNPKKVKSLADLVRPGMKLGVGNPKACQIGRMTHQIFAKNKIDPAAVRERTTFSSVTVNELGLKVQTDSIDAAIVWDAVAANFAKDVQVVKIPREQNLISRVAIGLLKFSQNRPLAERFTSFLAAPEGQAIFASHGYTIEEPK
;
A
#
# COMPACT_ATOMS: atom_id res chain seq x y z
N MET A 1 -75.65 6.00 -17.35
CA MET A 1 -76.68 6.06 -16.30
C MET A 1 -76.03 6.19 -14.97
N MET A 2 -76.19 7.33 -14.36
CA MET A 2 -75.95 7.67 -12.93
C MET A 2 -76.93 6.83 -12.04
N PRO A 3 -76.83 6.78 -10.68
CA PRO A 3 -76.22 7.77 -9.80
C PRO A 3 -75.59 7.23 -8.45
N PHE A 4 -74.80 8.09 -7.80
CA PHE A 4 -74.84 8.57 -6.39
C PHE A 4 -74.84 7.60 -5.17
N ARG A 5 -73.87 7.72 -4.24
CA ARG A 5 -74.00 8.51 -2.98
C ARG A 5 -72.74 8.37 -2.08
N ARG A 6 -72.22 9.49 -1.65
CA ARG A 6 -71.52 9.72 -0.36
C ARG A 6 -72.61 9.96 0.73
N PRO A 7 -72.31 10.03 2.06
CA PRO A 7 -71.18 10.63 2.79
C PRO A 7 -70.78 9.91 4.09
N GLY A 8 -69.61 10.19 4.64
CA GLY A 8 -69.40 11.05 5.80
C GLY A 8 -69.04 10.35 7.10
N SER A 9 -67.91 10.67 7.69
CA SER A 9 -67.80 11.22 9.04
C SER A 9 -66.34 11.37 9.45
N ALA A 10 -66.00 12.56 9.89
CA ALA A 10 -64.69 12.99 10.43
C ALA A 10 -64.49 12.50 11.85
N LEU A 11 -63.26 12.17 12.21
CA LEU A 11 -62.79 12.22 13.60
C LEU A 11 -61.45 12.98 13.65
N LEU A 12 -61.48 14.11 14.31
CA LEU A 12 -60.32 14.90 14.72
C LEU A 12 -59.49 14.09 15.72
N GLY A 13 -58.23 13.92 15.44
CA GLY A 13 -57.22 13.45 16.39
C GLY A 13 -56.12 14.50 16.54
N THR A 14 -56.02 15.04 17.72
CA THR A 14 -55.16 16.13 18.18
C THR A 14 -53.70 15.81 18.00
N VAL A 15 -52.97 16.65 17.24
CA VAL A 15 -51.50 16.61 17.12
C VAL A 15 -50.92 17.37 18.34
N THR A 16 -50.28 16.63 19.23
CA THR A 16 -49.44 17.20 20.30
C THR A 16 -48.02 17.40 19.73
N ILE A 17 -47.66 18.65 19.53
CA ILE A 17 -46.31 19.04 19.15
C ILE A 17 -45.48 19.08 20.43
N CYS A 18 -44.53 18.12 20.56
CA CYS A 18 -43.44 18.24 21.54
C CYS A 18 -42.27 18.95 20.87
N LEU A 19 -42.06 20.21 21.22
CA LEU A 19 -40.76 20.89 21.02
C LEU A 19 -39.74 20.22 21.97
N ALA A 20 -38.75 19.54 21.41
CA ALA A 20 -37.56 19.17 22.15
C ALA A 20 -36.36 19.96 21.57
N ALA A 21 -35.68 20.59 22.49
CA ALA A 21 -34.62 21.56 22.30
C ALA A 21 -33.47 21.06 21.46
N ILE A 22 -32.98 21.94 20.56
CA ILE A 22 -31.70 21.83 19.88
C ILE A 22 -30.62 22.12 20.93
N SER A 23 -29.83 21.11 21.25
CA SER A 23 -28.57 21.26 21.99
C SER A 23 -27.49 20.43 21.34
N GLY A 24 -26.44 21.10 20.89
CA GLY A 24 -25.09 20.55 20.79
C GLY A 24 -24.78 19.74 19.54
N CYS A 25 -24.24 20.38 18.52
CA CYS A 25 -23.32 19.73 17.59
C CYS A 25 -22.10 19.25 18.39
N GLY A 26 -22.14 17.98 18.81
CA GLY A 26 -20.96 17.25 19.21
C GLY A 26 -20.40 16.56 17.98
N ASP A 27 -19.15 16.84 17.66
CA ASP A 27 -18.34 16.13 16.67
C ASP A 27 -18.23 14.66 17.11
N GLY A 28 -19.21 13.86 16.74
CA GLY A 28 -19.22 12.42 16.90
C GLY A 28 -18.32 11.79 15.85
N SER A 29 -17.00 11.78 16.09
CA SER A 29 -16.11 10.86 15.40
C SER A 29 -16.63 9.46 15.64
N ASP A 30 -17.02 8.80 14.56
CA ASP A 30 -17.62 7.48 14.49
C ASP A 30 -16.62 6.41 14.98
N GLU A 31 -16.42 6.28 16.29
CA GLU A 31 -15.59 5.23 16.92
C GLU A 31 -16.16 3.82 16.71
N SER A 32 -17.42 3.70 16.25
CA SER A 32 -18.05 2.41 15.99
C SER A 32 -17.54 1.74 14.69
N SER A 33 -17.06 2.50 13.70
CA SER A 33 -16.52 1.95 12.46
C SER A 33 -15.19 1.20 12.66
N GLY A 34 -14.48 1.46 13.76
CA GLY A 34 -13.19 0.84 14.10
C GLY A 34 -13.25 -0.63 14.55
N LYS A 35 -14.41 -1.14 14.93
CA LYS A 35 -14.57 -2.49 15.54
C LYS A 35 -15.06 -3.58 14.60
N GLN A 36 -15.60 -3.26 13.42
CA GLN A 36 -16.08 -4.29 12.50
C GLN A 36 -14.92 -5.01 11.79
N PRO A 37 -14.96 -6.36 11.65
CA PRO A 37 -13.92 -7.08 10.92
C PRO A 37 -13.86 -6.65 9.46
N LEU A 38 -12.65 -6.68 8.86
CA LEU A 38 -12.48 -6.57 7.43
C LEU A 38 -13.05 -7.81 6.75
N ILE A 39 -13.79 -7.65 5.68
CA ILE A 39 -14.30 -8.76 4.87
C ILE A 39 -13.35 -8.98 3.70
N CYS A 40 -12.68 -10.13 3.69
CA CYS A 40 -11.77 -10.54 2.62
C CYS A 40 -12.35 -11.73 1.84
N TYR A 41 -12.73 -11.52 0.59
CA TYR A 41 -13.17 -12.57 -0.31
C TYR A 41 -11.95 -13.31 -0.87
N VAL A 42 -11.90 -14.63 -0.71
CA VAL A 42 -10.71 -15.43 -1.01
C VAL A 42 -11.04 -16.65 -1.83
N GLY A 43 -10.45 -16.79 -3.00
CA GLY A 43 -10.56 -18.01 -3.83
C GLY A 43 -10.05 -19.23 -3.06
N GLY A 44 -10.76 -20.35 -3.19
CA GLY A 44 -10.57 -21.53 -2.33
C GLY A 44 -9.14 -22.05 -2.18
N THR A 45 -8.31 -21.95 -3.22
CA THR A 45 -6.90 -22.36 -3.17
C THR A 45 -6.07 -21.53 -2.18
N MET A 46 -6.37 -20.23 -2.05
CA MET A 46 -5.64 -19.29 -1.21
C MET A 46 -6.16 -19.24 0.23
N ARG A 47 -7.28 -19.90 0.53
CA ARG A 47 -7.91 -19.85 1.85
C ARG A 47 -6.95 -20.16 3.00
N PRO A 48 -6.19 -21.28 3.02
CA PRO A 48 -5.34 -21.63 4.16
C PRO A 48 -4.25 -20.58 4.47
N VAL A 49 -3.59 -20.06 3.42
CA VAL A 49 -2.55 -19.05 3.60
C VAL A 49 -3.15 -17.71 4.05
N MET A 50 -4.33 -17.33 3.54
CA MET A 50 -4.98 -16.09 3.91
C MET A 50 -5.54 -16.14 5.34
N GLU A 51 -6.05 -17.29 5.80
CA GLU A 51 -6.46 -17.49 7.20
C GLU A 51 -5.27 -17.34 8.15
N LYS A 52 -4.10 -17.93 7.81
CA LYS A 52 -2.87 -17.72 8.58
C LYS A 52 -2.50 -16.23 8.65
N LEU A 53 -2.40 -15.56 7.50
CA LEU A 53 -2.01 -14.16 7.43
C LEU A 53 -3.03 -13.22 8.12
N ALA A 54 -4.32 -13.55 8.06
CA ALA A 54 -5.36 -12.83 8.81
C ALA A 54 -5.15 -12.94 10.32
N LYS A 55 -4.84 -14.15 10.81
CA LYS A 55 -4.53 -14.38 12.23
C LYS A 55 -3.26 -13.64 12.67
N ASP A 56 -2.20 -13.70 11.88
CA ASP A 56 -0.94 -13.00 12.17
C ASP A 56 -1.15 -11.47 12.20
N PHE A 57 -1.95 -10.94 11.28
CA PHE A 57 -2.32 -9.51 11.25
C PHE A 57 -3.16 -9.10 12.47
N GLU A 58 -4.13 -9.93 12.87
CA GLU A 58 -4.93 -9.69 14.07
C GLU A 58 -4.07 -9.67 15.33
N GLN A 59 -3.10 -10.60 15.45
CA GLN A 59 -2.18 -10.62 16.58
C GLN A 59 -1.30 -9.36 16.66
N GLN A 60 -0.88 -8.81 15.53
CA GLN A 60 -0.01 -7.63 15.50
C GLN A 60 -0.78 -6.30 15.65
N THR A 61 -2.03 -6.24 15.21
CA THR A 61 -2.77 -4.97 15.10
C THR A 61 -4.06 -4.91 15.91
N GLY A 62 -4.49 -6.04 16.48
CA GLY A 62 -5.80 -6.18 17.12
C GLY A 62 -6.98 -6.14 16.14
N ARG A 63 -6.73 -6.07 14.82
CA ARG A 63 -7.76 -5.91 13.81
C ARG A 63 -8.17 -7.23 13.19
N LYS A 64 -9.43 -7.63 13.36
CA LYS A 64 -9.98 -8.86 12.76
C LYS A 64 -10.16 -8.77 11.26
N VAL A 65 -9.85 -9.89 10.57
CA VAL A 65 -10.14 -10.09 9.15
C VAL A 65 -10.97 -11.35 8.99
N GLN A 66 -12.18 -11.20 8.50
CA GLN A 66 -13.07 -12.31 8.20
C GLN A 66 -12.82 -12.81 6.78
N ILE A 67 -12.46 -14.08 6.63
CA ILE A 67 -12.26 -14.73 5.34
C ILE A 67 -13.58 -15.36 4.88
N ASP A 68 -14.09 -14.90 3.74
CA ASP A 68 -15.22 -15.51 3.01
C ASP A 68 -14.67 -16.19 1.75
N SER A 69 -14.76 -17.52 1.69
CA SER A 69 -14.08 -18.31 0.66
C SER A 69 -15.04 -19.11 -0.21
N ALA A 70 -14.88 -18.94 -1.55
CA ALA A 70 -15.60 -19.67 -2.58
C ALA A 70 -14.78 -19.74 -3.88
N GLY A 71 -15.39 -20.12 -5.01
CA GLY A 71 -14.74 -19.99 -6.33
C GLY A 71 -14.50 -18.52 -6.69
N SER A 72 -13.34 -18.20 -7.28
CA SER A 72 -13.01 -16.80 -7.64
C SER A 72 -14.09 -16.14 -8.49
N GLY A 73 -14.65 -16.83 -9.48
CA GLY A 73 -15.73 -16.30 -10.31
C GLY A 73 -17.04 -16.07 -9.54
N GLU A 74 -17.38 -16.95 -8.61
CA GLU A 74 -18.55 -16.80 -7.73
C GLU A 74 -18.42 -15.59 -6.82
N LEU A 75 -17.24 -15.41 -6.22
CA LEU A 75 -16.95 -14.24 -5.37
C LEU A 75 -17.00 -12.94 -6.17
N LEU A 76 -16.51 -12.93 -7.41
CA LEU A 76 -16.61 -11.76 -8.28
C LEU A 76 -18.07 -11.38 -8.55
N ILE A 77 -18.94 -12.37 -8.86
CA ILE A 77 -20.37 -12.11 -9.03
C ILE A 77 -20.97 -11.54 -7.74
N ARG A 78 -20.64 -12.10 -6.58
CA ARG A 78 -21.09 -11.61 -5.27
C ARG A 78 -20.66 -10.15 -5.03
N ILE A 79 -19.42 -9.80 -5.31
CA ILE A 79 -18.91 -8.41 -5.21
C ILE A 79 -19.71 -7.49 -6.14
N MET A 80 -19.94 -7.90 -7.39
CA MET A 80 -20.66 -7.10 -8.37
C MET A 80 -22.12 -6.84 -7.98
N THR A 81 -22.78 -7.83 -7.39
CA THR A 81 -24.21 -7.73 -7.04
C THR A 81 -24.44 -7.06 -5.69
N GLN A 82 -23.62 -7.37 -4.69
CA GLN A 82 -23.81 -6.88 -3.33
C GLN A 82 -23.08 -5.55 -3.03
N GLN A 83 -22.08 -5.18 -3.82
CA GLN A 83 -21.24 -4.00 -3.61
C GLN A 83 -20.73 -3.91 -2.15
N ARG A 84 -20.27 -5.04 -1.62
CA ARG A 84 -19.83 -5.22 -0.24
C ARG A 84 -18.50 -5.96 -0.19
N GLY A 85 -17.74 -5.73 0.89
CA GLY A 85 -16.43 -6.34 1.13
C GLY A 85 -15.30 -5.32 1.06
N ASP A 86 -14.13 -5.70 1.54
CA ASP A 86 -12.98 -4.81 1.65
C ASP A 86 -11.84 -5.26 0.72
N LEU A 87 -11.61 -6.57 0.60
CA LEU A 87 -10.54 -7.13 -0.24
C LEU A 87 -11.05 -8.32 -1.05
N TYR A 88 -10.37 -8.56 -2.18
CA TYR A 88 -10.61 -9.72 -3.02
C TYR A 88 -9.28 -10.38 -3.42
N VAL A 89 -9.13 -11.67 -3.11
CA VAL A 89 -7.97 -12.49 -3.46
C VAL A 89 -8.40 -13.58 -4.43
N CYS A 90 -7.84 -13.57 -5.63
CA CYS A 90 -8.29 -14.45 -6.72
C CYS A 90 -7.12 -14.91 -7.61
N HIS A 91 -7.44 -15.83 -8.54
CA HIS A 91 -6.55 -16.15 -9.67
C HIS A 91 -6.89 -15.29 -10.89
N ASP A 92 -5.94 -15.16 -11.82
CA ASP A 92 -6.27 -14.72 -13.18
C ASP A 92 -7.38 -15.62 -13.78
N PRO A 93 -8.29 -15.04 -14.60
CA PRO A 93 -8.35 -13.66 -15.09
C PRO A 93 -9.26 -12.74 -14.26
N TYR A 94 -9.69 -13.16 -13.08
CA TYR A 94 -10.75 -12.48 -12.33
C TYR A 94 -10.36 -11.09 -11.81
N GLN A 95 -9.06 -10.85 -11.55
CA GLN A 95 -8.58 -9.51 -11.21
C GLN A 95 -8.83 -8.52 -12.34
N GLU A 96 -8.47 -8.90 -13.57
CA GLU A 96 -8.67 -8.04 -14.73
C GLU A 96 -10.15 -7.74 -14.95
N MET A 97 -11.02 -8.75 -14.73
CA MET A 97 -12.47 -8.58 -14.81
C MET A 97 -12.99 -7.60 -13.76
N LEU A 98 -12.52 -7.68 -12.53
CA LEU A 98 -12.86 -6.75 -11.44
C LEU A 98 -12.44 -5.31 -11.78
N GLN A 99 -11.21 -5.12 -12.24
CA GLN A 99 -10.65 -3.81 -12.59
C GLN A 99 -11.39 -3.15 -13.75
N ARG A 100 -11.72 -3.91 -14.79
CA ARG A 100 -12.50 -3.42 -15.94
C ARG A 100 -13.92 -3.00 -15.59
N LYS A 101 -14.49 -3.58 -14.54
CA LYS A 101 -15.80 -3.16 -13.98
C LYS A 101 -15.67 -1.93 -13.07
N GLY A 102 -14.46 -1.41 -12.89
CA GLY A 102 -14.21 -0.25 -12.04
C GLY A 102 -14.41 -0.51 -10.55
N LEU A 103 -14.40 -1.77 -10.11
CA LEU A 103 -14.68 -2.17 -8.72
C LEU A 103 -13.43 -2.21 -7.85
N SER A 104 -12.25 -2.18 -8.44
CA SER A 104 -10.96 -1.93 -7.77
C SER A 104 -10.10 -1.03 -8.63
N GLU A 105 -9.01 -0.51 -8.06
CA GLU A 105 -8.03 0.26 -8.83
C GLU A 105 -6.95 -0.67 -9.37
N ARG A 106 -6.04 -1.05 -8.52
CA ARG A 106 -4.92 -1.93 -8.85
C ARG A 106 -4.60 -2.83 -7.66
N GLY A 107 -4.28 -4.10 -7.94
CA GLY A 107 -3.94 -5.06 -6.91
C GLY A 107 -2.49 -5.51 -6.94
N TRP A 108 -2.15 -6.38 -6.01
CA TRP A 108 -0.84 -7.02 -5.87
C TRP A 108 -0.85 -8.40 -6.50
N THR A 109 0.27 -8.79 -7.11
CA THR A 109 0.57 -10.19 -7.38
C THR A 109 1.24 -10.80 -6.14
N LEU A 110 0.60 -11.78 -5.53
CA LEU A 110 1.07 -12.44 -4.31
C LEU A 110 1.93 -13.66 -4.62
N ALA A 111 1.49 -14.48 -5.55
CA ALA A 111 2.13 -15.73 -5.96
C ALA A 111 1.74 -16.09 -7.40
N LEU A 112 2.29 -17.18 -7.89
CA LEU A 112 1.84 -17.86 -9.10
C LEU A 112 1.31 -19.24 -8.71
N VAL A 113 0.51 -19.83 -9.59
CA VAL A 113 0.13 -21.23 -9.49
C VAL A 113 0.51 -21.97 -10.76
N THR A 114 1.00 -23.18 -10.60
CA THR A 114 1.44 -24.06 -11.69
C THR A 114 0.56 -25.32 -11.68
N PRO A 115 0.02 -25.75 -12.83
CA PRO A 115 -0.74 -26.99 -12.90
C PRO A 115 0.21 -28.18 -12.69
N THR A 116 -0.25 -29.16 -11.92
CA THR A 116 0.44 -30.43 -11.67
C THR A 116 -0.54 -31.59 -11.66
N ILE A 117 -0.09 -32.77 -12.05
CA ILE A 117 -0.87 -34.00 -11.90
C ILE A 117 -0.74 -34.44 -10.44
N VAL A 118 -1.84 -34.82 -9.79
CA VAL A 118 -1.83 -35.49 -8.49
C VAL A 118 -2.30 -36.91 -8.65
N VAL A 119 -1.61 -37.81 -7.95
CA VAL A 119 -1.86 -39.25 -7.87
C VAL A 119 -1.88 -39.69 -6.42
N GLN A 120 -2.42 -40.86 -6.11
CA GLN A 120 -2.30 -41.44 -4.77
C GLN A 120 -0.84 -41.58 -4.37
N LYS A 121 -0.58 -41.57 -3.06
CA LYS A 121 0.75 -41.76 -2.51
C LYS A 121 1.37 -43.09 -3.00
N GLY A 122 2.65 -43.03 -3.44
CA GLY A 122 3.34 -44.14 -4.07
C GLY A 122 3.04 -44.35 -5.55
N ASN A 123 2.14 -43.55 -6.14
CA ASN A 123 1.81 -43.57 -7.58
C ASN A 123 1.52 -44.99 -8.12
N PRO A 124 0.50 -45.69 -7.62
CA PRO A 124 0.24 -47.08 -7.97
C PRO A 124 0.01 -47.30 -9.47
N GLU A 125 -0.59 -46.30 -10.15
CA GLU A 125 -0.84 -46.37 -11.59
C GLU A 125 0.37 -45.97 -12.46
N LYS A 126 1.53 -45.67 -11.85
CA LYS A 126 2.80 -45.32 -12.52
C LYS A 126 2.60 -44.17 -13.57
N ILE A 127 1.81 -43.15 -13.24
CA ILE A 127 1.55 -41.99 -14.08
C ILE A 127 2.78 -41.07 -13.97
N ARG A 128 3.45 -40.77 -15.09
CA ARG A 128 4.66 -39.96 -15.15
C ARG A 128 4.53 -38.75 -16.07
N SER A 129 3.46 -38.69 -16.86
CA SER A 129 3.26 -37.68 -17.91
C SER A 129 1.78 -37.37 -18.13
N VAL A 130 1.50 -36.27 -18.84
CA VAL A 130 0.13 -35.98 -19.32
C VAL A 130 -0.36 -37.07 -20.28
N LYS A 131 0.52 -37.68 -21.08
CA LYS A 131 0.16 -38.75 -22.01
C LYS A 131 -0.33 -40.01 -21.29
N ASP A 132 0.22 -40.32 -20.12
CA ASP A 132 -0.21 -41.47 -19.32
C ASP A 132 -1.67 -41.37 -18.87
N LEU A 133 -2.21 -40.15 -18.73
CA LEU A 133 -3.61 -39.93 -18.37
C LEU A 133 -4.61 -40.43 -19.45
N ALA A 134 -4.12 -40.65 -20.66
CA ALA A 134 -4.94 -41.18 -21.77
C ALA A 134 -4.95 -42.71 -21.82
N ARG A 135 -4.23 -43.43 -20.95
CA ARG A 135 -4.27 -44.92 -20.90
C ARG A 135 -5.66 -45.42 -20.57
N ALA A 136 -6.12 -46.43 -21.29
CA ALA A 136 -7.41 -47.05 -21.06
C ALA A 136 -7.55 -47.59 -19.63
N GLY A 137 -8.74 -47.45 -19.04
CA GLY A 137 -9.07 -47.92 -17.69
C GLY A 137 -8.71 -46.93 -16.56
N LEU A 138 -8.03 -45.85 -16.83
CA LEU A 138 -7.80 -44.79 -15.81
C LEU A 138 -9.11 -44.04 -15.55
N LYS A 139 -9.32 -43.68 -14.28
CA LYS A 139 -10.41 -42.80 -13.83
C LYS A 139 -9.84 -41.47 -13.42
N LEU A 140 -10.30 -40.39 -14.01
CA LEU A 140 -9.78 -39.06 -13.77
C LEU A 140 -10.86 -38.12 -13.21
N ALA A 141 -10.49 -37.26 -12.27
CA ALA A 141 -11.26 -36.10 -11.87
C ALA A 141 -10.63 -34.83 -12.44
N MET A 142 -11.42 -34.04 -13.17
CA MET A 142 -10.95 -32.77 -13.72
C MET A 142 -11.83 -31.61 -13.25
N THR A 143 -11.28 -30.40 -13.24
CA THR A 143 -12.07 -29.22 -12.89
C THR A 143 -12.91 -28.75 -14.08
N ASP A 144 -14.09 -28.25 -13.77
CA ASP A 144 -15.02 -27.72 -14.75
C ASP A 144 -14.52 -26.36 -15.29
N PRO A 145 -14.43 -26.19 -16.61
CA PRO A 145 -13.95 -24.94 -17.21
C PRO A 145 -14.86 -23.75 -16.95
N THR A 146 -16.15 -23.95 -16.66
CA THR A 146 -17.08 -22.85 -16.36
C THR A 146 -16.90 -22.27 -14.96
N HIS A 147 -16.26 -23.01 -14.04
CA HIS A 147 -16.15 -22.65 -12.63
C HIS A 147 -14.71 -22.48 -12.14
N SER A 148 -13.72 -22.96 -12.89
CA SER A 148 -12.32 -23.01 -12.41
C SER A 148 -11.32 -22.58 -13.47
N THR A 149 -10.36 -21.74 -13.09
CA THR A 149 -9.23 -21.38 -13.96
C THR A 149 -8.43 -22.60 -14.39
N THR A 150 -8.24 -23.60 -13.51
CA THR A 150 -7.60 -24.87 -13.90
C THR A 150 -8.37 -25.52 -15.05
N GLY A 151 -9.70 -25.55 -14.99
CA GLY A 151 -10.54 -26.08 -16.06
C GLY A 151 -10.35 -25.39 -17.41
N TYR A 152 -10.11 -24.09 -17.43
CA TYR A 152 -9.84 -23.32 -18.65
C TYR A 152 -8.54 -23.74 -19.34
N ILE A 153 -7.50 -24.10 -18.59
CA ILE A 153 -6.19 -24.42 -19.18
C ILE A 153 -6.04 -25.87 -19.60
N LEU A 154 -6.84 -26.79 -19.07
CA LEU A 154 -6.75 -28.23 -19.35
C LEU A 154 -6.83 -28.56 -20.85
N PRO A 155 -7.77 -28.01 -21.65
CA PRO A 155 -7.86 -28.32 -23.07
C PRO A 155 -6.54 -28.03 -23.82
N ARG A 156 -5.86 -26.95 -23.45
CA ARG A 156 -4.58 -26.58 -24.08
C ARG A 156 -3.44 -27.52 -23.67
N ILE A 157 -3.41 -27.95 -22.41
CA ILE A 157 -2.44 -28.95 -21.91
C ILE A 157 -2.62 -30.27 -22.69
N PHE A 158 -3.87 -30.73 -22.84
CA PHE A 158 -4.18 -31.98 -23.53
C PHE A 158 -3.89 -31.92 -25.04
N GLU A 159 -4.13 -30.76 -25.66
CA GLU A 159 -3.80 -30.51 -27.05
C GLU A 159 -2.29 -30.58 -27.29
N LYS A 160 -1.49 -29.89 -26.45
CA LYS A 160 -0.03 -29.90 -26.54
C LYS A 160 0.55 -31.31 -26.27
N ALA A 161 -0.09 -32.12 -25.45
CA ALA A 161 0.27 -33.51 -25.22
C ALA A 161 -0.19 -34.47 -26.32
N GLY A 162 -1.07 -34.03 -27.24
CA GLY A 162 -1.63 -34.87 -28.30
C GLY A 162 -2.65 -35.89 -27.80
N VAL A 163 -3.30 -35.67 -26.63
CA VAL A 163 -4.19 -36.66 -26.00
C VAL A 163 -5.62 -36.15 -25.79
N ARG A 164 -5.97 -35.02 -26.40
CA ARG A 164 -7.23 -34.30 -26.13
C ARG A 164 -8.47 -35.15 -26.18
N ASP A 165 -8.57 -36.02 -27.18
CA ASP A 165 -9.75 -36.86 -27.35
C ASP A 165 -9.65 -38.17 -26.55
N ALA A 166 -8.51 -38.81 -26.49
CA ALA A 166 -8.29 -40.02 -25.72
C ALA A 166 -8.53 -39.82 -24.21
N ILE A 167 -8.15 -38.68 -23.65
CA ILE A 167 -8.29 -38.40 -22.21
C ILE A 167 -9.75 -38.15 -21.81
N LYS A 168 -10.61 -37.73 -22.75
CA LYS A 168 -12.04 -37.47 -22.49
C LYS A 168 -12.77 -38.71 -21.94
N ALA A 169 -12.46 -39.89 -22.50
CA ALA A 169 -13.05 -41.15 -22.07
C ALA A 169 -12.72 -41.50 -20.59
N ASN A 170 -11.58 -41.04 -20.09
CA ASN A 170 -11.13 -41.34 -18.75
C ASN A 170 -11.67 -40.32 -17.70
N ILE A 171 -12.24 -39.19 -18.13
CA ILE A 171 -12.76 -38.17 -17.19
C ILE A 171 -14.12 -38.61 -16.67
N VAL A 172 -14.13 -39.22 -15.47
CA VAL A 172 -15.37 -39.73 -14.84
C VAL A 172 -16.04 -38.74 -13.89
N LYS A 173 -15.32 -37.70 -13.45
CA LYS A 173 -15.84 -36.65 -12.55
C LYS A 173 -15.39 -35.26 -12.99
N ARG A 174 -16.32 -34.32 -12.95
CA ARG A 174 -16.05 -32.88 -13.13
C ARG A 174 -16.36 -32.14 -11.84
N MET A 175 -15.36 -31.42 -11.31
CA MET A 175 -15.41 -30.78 -10.00
C MET A 175 -15.38 -29.25 -10.15
N ARG A 176 -16.03 -28.54 -9.24
CA ARG A 176 -16.00 -27.06 -9.23
C ARG A 176 -14.64 -26.48 -8.87
N GLY A 177 -13.78 -27.23 -8.16
CA GLY A 177 -12.46 -26.76 -7.72
C GLY A 177 -11.44 -27.86 -7.58
N GLY A 178 -10.16 -27.52 -7.68
CA GLY A 178 -9.03 -28.44 -7.59
C GLY A 178 -8.95 -29.18 -6.24
N GLY A 179 -9.34 -28.54 -5.14
CA GLY A 179 -9.36 -29.16 -3.83
C GLY A 179 -10.27 -30.40 -3.76
N SER A 180 -11.47 -30.32 -4.35
CA SER A 180 -12.41 -31.44 -4.41
C SER A 180 -11.90 -32.55 -5.35
N ALA A 181 -11.29 -32.19 -6.48
CA ALA A 181 -10.68 -33.16 -7.38
C ALA A 181 -9.51 -33.94 -6.69
N ALA A 182 -8.65 -33.22 -5.97
CA ALA A 182 -7.54 -33.81 -5.20
C ALA A 182 -8.06 -34.74 -4.08
N ASN A 183 -9.17 -34.40 -3.43
CA ASN A 183 -9.76 -35.26 -2.39
C ASN A 183 -10.24 -36.59 -2.98
N LEU A 184 -10.86 -36.62 -4.16
CA LEU A 184 -11.27 -37.87 -4.82
C LEU A 184 -10.06 -38.77 -5.12
N VAL A 185 -8.92 -38.21 -5.50
CA VAL A 185 -7.67 -38.97 -5.67
C VAL A 185 -7.17 -39.51 -4.32
N ALA A 186 -7.19 -38.68 -3.28
CA ALA A 186 -6.74 -39.09 -1.94
C ALA A 186 -7.60 -40.22 -1.34
N MET A 187 -8.90 -40.26 -1.70
CA MET A 187 -9.83 -41.30 -1.26
C MET A 187 -9.78 -42.56 -2.13
N GLY A 188 -9.11 -42.54 -3.29
CA GLY A 188 -9.03 -43.67 -4.22
C GLY A 188 -10.22 -43.80 -5.18
N ASP A 189 -11.15 -42.83 -5.18
CA ASP A 189 -12.30 -42.84 -6.08
C ASP A 189 -11.89 -42.65 -7.54
N VAL A 190 -10.79 -41.95 -7.77
CA VAL A 190 -10.16 -41.72 -9.07
C VAL A 190 -8.65 -41.86 -8.97
N HIS A 191 -7.98 -42.17 -10.07
CA HIS A 191 -6.55 -42.46 -10.10
C HIS A 191 -5.70 -41.18 -10.17
N ALA A 192 -6.18 -40.14 -10.85
CA ALA A 192 -5.45 -38.89 -10.97
C ALA A 192 -6.37 -37.67 -11.19
N ALA A 193 -5.81 -36.49 -10.93
CA ALA A 193 -6.40 -35.19 -11.27
C ALA A 193 -5.31 -34.21 -11.67
N ILE A 194 -5.66 -33.13 -12.40
CA ILE A 194 -4.76 -31.99 -12.58
C ILE A 194 -5.29 -30.85 -11.71
N VAL A 195 -4.43 -30.35 -10.82
CA VAL A 195 -4.72 -29.30 -9.85
C VAL A 195 -3.56 -28.30 -9.78
N TRP A 196 -3.70 -27.24 -8.98
CA TRP A 196 -2.59 -26.34 -8.71
C TRP A 196 -1.54 -26.97 -7.77
N ASP A 197 -0.28 -26.61 -7.94
CA ASP A 197 0.85 -26.99 -7.08
C ASP A 197 0.55 -26.79 -5.58
N ALA A 198 -0.01 -25.65 -5.20
CA ALA A 198 -0.43 -25.37 -3.82
C ALA A 198 -1.50 -26.36 -3.30
N VAL A 199 -2.42 -26.82 -4.15
CA VAL A 199 -3.43 -27.82 -3.76
C VAL A 199 -2.80 -29.18 -3.53
N ALA A 200 -1.84 -29.56 -4.38
CA ALA A 200 -1.05 -30.77 -4.23
C ALA A 200 -0.19 -30.74 -2.95
N TYR A 201 0.51 -29.62 -2.72
CA TYR A 201 1.37 -29.44 -1.55
C TYR A 201 0.62 -29.59 -0.21
N LEU A 202 -0.59 -29.04 -0.12
CA LEU A 202 -1.42 -29.14 1.09
C LEU A 202 -1.90 -30.57 1.39
N ARG A 203 -1.71 -31.52 0.46
CA ARG A 203 -2.11 -32.92 0.58
C ARG A 203 -0.94 -33.89 0.36
N ARG A 204 0.28 -33.40 0.47
CA ARG A 204 1.51 -34.17 0.21
C ARG A 204 1.72 -35.38 1.12
N ASP A 205 0.96 -35.44 2.20
CA ASP A 205 0.86 -36.61 3.06
C ASP A 205 0.12 -37.79 2.40
N LYS A 206 -0.88 -37.52 1.55
CA LYS A 206 -1.76 -38.49 0.90
C LYS A 206 -1.56 -38.60 -0.61
N LEU A 207 -0.98 -37.60 -1.23
CA LEU A 207 -0.82 -37.48 -2.68
C LEU A 207 0.65 -37.27 -3.05
N ASP A 208 1.02 -37.82 -4.21
CA ASP A 208 2.25 -37.44 -4.91
C ASP A 208 1.91 -36.51 -6.08
N ALA A 209 2.79 -35.52 -6.31
CA ALA A 209 2.69 -34.60 -7.42
C ALA A 209 3.60 -35.05 -8.56
N VAL A 210 3.05 -35.19 -9.75
CA VAL A 210 3.80 -35.46 -10.98
C VAL A 210 3.80 -34.18 -11.83
N PRO A 211 4.97 -33.55 -12.04
CA PRO A 211 5.07 -32.33 -12.83
C PRO A 211 4.58 -32.54 -14.27
N ILE A 212 3.84 -31.58 -14.79
CA ILE A 212 3.53 -31.55 -16.22
C ILE A 212 4.80 -31.17 -16.99
N GLU A 213 5.10 -31.89 -18.05
CA GLU A 213 6.27 -31.69 -18.89
C GLU A 213 6.30 -30.27 -19.48
N PRO A 214 7.46 -29.59 -19.56
CA PRO A 214 7.55 -28.22 -20.07
C PRO A 214 6.89 -28.03 -21.45
N ALA A 215 7.02 -29.00 -22.35
CA ALA A 215 6.41 -28.97 -23.69
C ALA A 215 4.88 -28.96 -23.68
N CYS A 216 4.26 -29.51 -22.61
CA CYS A 216 2.80 -29.58 -22.46
C CYS A 216 2.24 -28.39 -21.64
N ARG A 217 3.10 -27.60 -21.00
CA ARG A 217 2.65 -26.41 -20.24
C ARG A 217 2.25 -25.29 -21.19
N PRO A 218 1.21 -24.52 -20.86
CA PRO A 218 0.96 -23.26 -21.54
C PRO A 218 2.14 -22.30 -21.39
N VAL A 219 2.41 -21.54 -22.45
CA VAL A 219 3.52 -20.56 -22.51
C VAL A 219 2.96 -19.16 -22.51
N SER A 220 3.45 -18.32 -21.59
CA SER A 220 3.02 -16.92 -21.45
C SER A 220 3.33 -16.12 -22.72
N GLY A 221 2.36 -15.30 -23.15
CA GLY A 221 2.44 -14.54 -24.40
C GLY A 221 2.16 -15.34 -25.68
N VAL A 222 2.02 -16.68 -25.58
CA VAL A 222 1.73 -17.57 -26.71
C VAL A 222 0.38 -18.26 -26.57
N ASP A 223 0.15 -18.87 -25.41
CA ASP A 223 -1.06 -19.63 -25.15
C ASP A 223 -2.11 -18.77 -24.46
N ALA A 224 -3.25 -18.60 -25.12
CA ALA A 224 -4.38 -17.85 -24.59
C ALA A 224 -5.67 -18.68 -24.70
N VAL A 225 -6.62 -18.37 -23.84
CA VAL A 225 -7.98 -18.91 -23.91
C VAL A 225 -8.96 -17.78 -24.12
N THR A 226 -9.83 -17.95 -25.11
CA THR A 226 -10.91 -17.00 -25.38
C THR A 226 -12.13 -17.38 -24.54
N SER A 227 -12.61 -16.44 -23.72
CA SER A 227 -13.84 -16.62 -22.93
C SER A 227 -15.09 -16.62 -23.81
N SER A 228 -16.21 -17.01 -23.23
CA SER A 228 -17.55 -16.91 -23.89
C SER A 228 -17.92 -15.47 -24.30
N THR A 229 -17.22 -14.47 -23.74
CA THR A 229 -17.40 -13.04 -24.10
C THR A 229 -16.44 -12.58 -25.20
N GLY A 230 -15.75 -13.50 -25.90
CA GLY A 230 -14.83 -13.20 -27.00
C GLY A 230 -13.47 -12.64 -26.60
N ARG A 231 -13.08 -12.73 -25.33
CA ARG A 231 -11.80 -12.19 -24.83
C ARG A 231 -10.78 -13.27 -24.62
N SER A 232 -9.55 -12.97 -25.02
CA SER A 232 -8.39 -13.83 -24.79
C SER A 232 -7.67 -13.46 -23.50
N TYR A 233 -7.32 -14.49 -22.72
CA TYR A 233 -6.53 -14.39 -21.49
C TYR A 233 -5.29 -15.25 -21.63
N ASP A 234 -4.11 -14.69 -21.24
CA ASP A 234 -2.88 -15.46 -21.16
C ASP A 234 -3.01 -16.55 -20.09
N ILE A 235 -2.76 -17.78 -20.48
CA ILE A 235 -2.84 -18.94 -19.57
C ILE A 235 -1.49 -19.55 -19.24
N GLY A 236 -0.41 -18.99 -19.77
CA GLY A 236 0.96 -19.48 -19.49
C GLY A 236 1.50 -19.07 -18.12
N ARG A 237 0.91 -18.05 -17.50
CA ARG A 237 1.32 -17.56 -16.19
C ARG A 237 0.13 -17.10 -15.37
N ILE A 238 -0.39 -17.98 -14.55
CA ILE A 238 -1.56 -17.68 -13.72
C ILE A 238 -1.11 -17.07 -12.39
N LYS A 239 -1.51 -15.83 -12.17
CA LYS A 239 -1.20 -15.07 -10.95
C LYS A 239 -2.26 -15.33 -9.88
N VAL A 240 -1.81 -15.32 -8.64
CA VAL A 240 -2.63 -15.10 -7.45
C VAL A 240 -2.54 -13.62 -7.12
N THR A 241 -3.66 -12.94 -7.09
CA THR A 241 -3.72 -11.49 -6.94
C THR A 241 -4.63 -11.09 -5.78
N MET A 242 -4.41 -9.91 -5.25
CA MET A 242 -5.23 -9.30 -4.20
C MET A 242 -5.54 -7.86 -4.57
N ASP A 243 -6.79 -7.46 -4.44
CA ASP A 243 -7.27 -6.10 -4.70
C ASP A 243 -8.00 -5.54 -3.48
N VAL A 244 -7.88 -4.24 -3.25
CA VAL A 244 -8.76 -3.49 -2.35
C VAL A 244 -9.98 -3.04 -3.15
N LEU A 245 -11.17 -3.34 -2.63
CA LEU A 245 -12.43 -3.06 -3.31
C LEU A 245 -12.83 -1.59 -3.12
N LYS A 246 -13.34 -0.96 -4.19
CA LYS A 246 -13.83 0.43 -4.12
C LYS A 246 -15.07 0.60 -3.25
N CYS A 247 -15.85 -0.46 -3.06
CA CYS A 247 -17.00 -0.46 -2.16
C CYS A 247 -16.63 -0.61 -0.67
N SER A 248 -15.34 -0.75 -0.35
CA SER A 248 -14.89 -0.83 1.04
C SER A 248 -15.23 0.43 1.81
N ARG A 249 -15.87 0.24 2.96
CA ARG A 249 -16.12 1.32 3.95
C ARG A 249 -14.97 1.51 4.91
N GLN A 250 -13.95 0.65 4.86
CA GLN A 250 -12.80 0.60 5.75
C GLN A 250 -11.48 0.68 4.98
N VAL A 251 -11.44 1.56 3.96
CA VAL A 251 -10.34 1.64 2.96
C VAL A 251 -8.95 1.66 3.60
N LYS A 252 -8.74 2.46 4.66
CA LYS A 252 -7.43 2.54 5.35
C LYS A 252 -7.01 1.20 5.96
N ALA A 253 -7.94 0.50 6.62
CA ALA A 253 -7.67 -0.79 7.23
C ALA A 253 -7.47 -1.88 6.17
N ALA A 254 -8.25 -1.86 5.08
CA ALA A 254 -8.08 -2.76 3.94
C ALA A 254 -6.69 -2.61 3.31
N TRP A 255 -6.21 -1.38 3.09
CA TRP A 255 -4.85 -1.12 2.62
C TRP A 255 -3.78 -1.60 3.59
N ALA A 256 -3.98 -1.42 4.91
CA ALA A 256 -3.04 -1.91 5.91
C ALA A 256 -2.90 -3.44 5.85
N PHE A 257 -4.01 -4.17 5.76
CA PHE A 257 -3.98 -5.62 5.60
C PHE A 257 -3.38 -6.04 4.25
N ALA A 258 -3.72 -5.36 3.16
CA ALA A 258 -3.16 -5.65 1.85
C ALA A 258 -1.63 -5.50 1.81
N ASN A 259 -1.11 -4.43 2.39
CA ASN A 259 0.34 -4.22 2.52
C ASN A 259 0.98 -5.31 3.38
N PHE A 260 0.37 -5.65 4.54
CA PHE A 260 0.84 -6.74 5.39
C PHE A 260 0.95 -8.06 4.61
N VAL A 261 -0.10 -8.47 3.89
CA VAL A 261 -0.08 -9.69 3.06
C VAL A 261 1.01 -9.62 1.99
N SER A 262 1.13 -8.48 1.30
CA SER A 262 2.17 -8.27 0.28
C SER A 262 3.58 -8.39 0.85
N ASP A 263 3.83 -7.88 2.05
CA ASP A 263 5.14 -7.95 2.71
C ASP A 263 5.47 -9.38 3.18
N HIS A 264 4.45 -10.15 3.56
CA HIS A 264 4.58 -11.53 3.98
C HIS A 264 4.33 -12.56 2.84
N ARG A 265 4.28 -12.14 1.58
CA ARG A 265 3.93 -13.02 0.45
C ARG A 265 4.85 -14.24 0.27
N LYS A 266 6.07 -14.23 0.80
CA LYS A 266 6.96 -15.39 0.78
C LYS A 266 6.31 -16.61 1.43
N VAL A 267 5.44 -16.40 2.41
CA VAL A 267 4.67 -17.44 3.09
C VAL A 267 3.88 -18.32 2.10
N PHE A 268 3.37 -17.73 1.00
CA PHE A 268 2.67 -18.48 -0.04
C PHE A 268 3.53 -19.61 -0.61
N ALA A 269 4.77 -19.32 -0.97
CA ALA A 269 5.69 -20.32 -1.52
C ALA A 269 6.31 -21.23 -0.44
N GLU A 270 6.82 -20.63 0.64
CA GLU A 270 7.62 -21.35 1.65
C GLU A 270 6.79 -22.30 2.50
N GLN A 271 5.53 -21.95 2.80
CA GLN A 271 4.68 -22.73 3.72
C GLN A 271 3.45 -23.36 3.04
N PHE A 272 3.04 -22.90 1.87
CA PHE A 272 1.81 -23.35 1.21
C PHE A 272 2.02 -23.85 -0.21
N GLY A 273 3.26 -23.95 -0.69
CA GLY A 273 3.62 -24.61 -1.94
C GLY A 273 3.17 -23.91 -3.22
N PHE A 274 2.88 -22.61 -3.16
CA PHE A 274 2.66 -21.80 -4.36
C PHE A 274 3.98 -21.58 -5.10
N THR A 275 3.92 -21.41 -6.40
CA THR A 275 5.08 -20.92 -7.14
C THR A 275 5.35 -19.46 -6.77
N SER A 276 6.61 -19.14 -6.44
CA SER A 276 6.98 -17.76 -6.11
C SER A 276 6.71 -16.83 -7.29
N ALA A 277 6.07 -15.69 -7.02
CA ALA A 277 5.90 -14.63 -8.03
C ALA A 277 7.23 -13.93 -8.40
N GLY A 278 8.31 -14.32 -7.75
CA GLY A 278 9.56 -13.58 -7.76
C GLY A 278 9.51 -12.38 -6.80
N PRO A 279 10.51 -11.52 -6.78
CA PRO A 279 10.42 -10.27 -6.05
C PRO A 279 9.15 -9.52 -6.47
N ALA A 280 8.46 -8.86 -5.53
CA ALA A 280 7.25 -8.09 -5.83
C ALA A 280 7.59 -7.14 -6.97
N VAL A 281 6.77 -7.17 -8.02
CA VAL A 281 7.03 -6.51 -9.30
C VAL A 281 8.31 -5.69 -9.24
N ALA A 282 9.42 -6.31 -9.64
CA ALA A 282 10.68 -5.62 -9.71
C ALA A 282 10.46 -4.42 -10.64
N GLY A 283 10.65 -3.20 -10.13
CA GLY A 283 10.77 -2.07 -10.98
C GLY A 283 9.56 -1.18 -11.20
N GLY A 284 8.74 -0.93 -10.18
CA GLY A 284 7.97 0.32 -10.17
C GLY A 284 8.93 1.50 -9.96
N LYS A 285 8.67 2.62 -10.62
CA LYS A 285 9.41 3.86 -10.37
C LYS A 285 8.53 4.81 -9.55
N LEU A 286 9.13 5.51 -8.60
CA LEU A 286 8.51 6.64 -7.92
C LEU A 286 9.35 7.89 -8.13
N TYR A 287 8.67 9.00 -8.35
CA TYR A 287 9.27 10.32 -8.33
C TYR A 287 8.76 11.08 -7.11
N ILE A 288 9.68 11.44 -6.21
CA ILE A 288 9.38 12.02 -4.90
C ILE A 288 9.94 13.43 -4.84
N HIS A 289 9.11 14.39 -4.51
CA HIS A 289 9.53 15.74 -4.15
C HIS A 289 9.80 15.78 -2.65
N CYS A 290 11.01 16.10 -2.21
CA CYS A 290 11.40 16.04 -0.80
C CYS A 290 12.11 17.32 -0.36
N GLY A 291 11.74 17.85 0.80
CA GLY A 291 12.42 18.98 1.40
C GLY A 291 13.90 18.66 1.67
N ALA A 292 14.82 19.58 1.29
CA ALA A 292 16.25 19.36 1.36
C ALA A 292 16.77 19.00 2.76
N GLY A 293 16.12 19.47 3.82
CA GLY A 293 16.46 19.11 5.20
C GLY A 293 16.11 17.68 5.59
N ILE A 294 15.39 16.94 4.74
CA ILE A 294 14.99 15.54 5.00
C ILE A 294 15.93 14.57 4.26
N ARG A 295 16.85 15.08 3.46
CA ARG A 295 17.65 14.31 2.51
C ARG A 295 18.35 13.09 3.11
N PRO A 296 19.14 13.17 4.20
CA PRO A 296 19.88 12.00 4.68
C PRO A 296 18.98 10.83 5.06
N ALA A 297 17.94 11.08 5.86
CA ALA A 297 16.99 10.03 6.26
C ALA A 297 16.18 9.50 5.08
N MET A 298 15.83 10.36 4.11
CA MET A 298 15.07 9.93 2.92
C MET A 298 15.93 9.07 1.99
N GLU A 299 17.22 9.37 1.83
CA GLU A 299 18.15 8.55 1.03
C GLU A 299 18.28 7.14 1.60
N ASP A 300 18.48 7.00 2.91
CA ASP A 300 18.56 5.69 3.57
C ASP A 300 17.22 4.95 3.53
N ALA A 301 16.12 5.64 3.74
CA ALA A 301 14.79 5.06 3.65
C ALA A 301 14.46 4.60 2.21
N ALA A 302 14.83 5.37 1.21
CA ALA A 302 14.68 5.01 -0.19
C ALA A 302 15.53 3.77 -0.53
N ALA A 303 16.80 3.74 -0.14
CA ALA A 303 17.70 2.61 -0.36
C ALA A 303 17.19 1.32 0.32
N ALA A 304 16.73 1.41 1.57
CA ALA A 304 16.14 0.29 2.30
C ALA A 304 14.87 -0.24 1.61
N PHE A 305 14.01 0.66 1.16
CA PHE A 305 12.79 0.30 0.43
C PHE A 305 13.09 -0.28 -0.95
N GLU A 306 14.03 0.27 -1.71
CA GLU A 306 14.49 -0.27 -3.00
C GLU A 306 15.04 -1.68 -2.85
N LYS A 307 15.90 -1.92 -1.83
CA LYS A 307 16.45 -3.24 -1.50
C LYS A 307 15.34 -4.25 -1.20
N LYS A 308 14.32 -3.82 -0.43
CA LYS A 308 13.20 -4.67 0.00
C LYS A 308 12.21 -4.98 -1.13
N THR A 309 12.05 -4.05 -2.09
CA THR A 309 10.96 -4.12 -3.08
C THR A 309 11.43 -4.26 -4.52
N GLY A 310 12.71 -3.98 -4.81
CA GLY A 310 13.22 -3.85 -6.18
C GLY A 310 12.68 -2.63 -6.94
N ALA A 311 11.96 -1.73 -6.27
CA ALA A 311 11.53 -0.45 -6.85
C ALA A 311 12.74 0.47 -7.13
N LYS A 312 12.52 1.51 -7.94
CA LYS A 312 13.48 2.59 -8.17
C LYS A 312 12.87 3.92 -7.76
N LEU A 313 13.49 4.58 -6.80
CA LEU A 313 13.02 5.85 -6.27
C LEU A 313 13.93 6.99 -6.76
N THR A 314 13.33 7.97 -7.44
CA THR A 314 14.02 9.22 -7.81
C THR A 314 13.53 10.31 -6.89
N VAL A 315 14.42 10.92 -6.13
CA VAL A 315 14.06 11.95 -5.16
C VAL A 315 14.66 13.29 -5.57
N SER A 316 13.81 14.31 -5.71
CA SER A 316 14.22 15.70 -5.96
C SER A 316 14.24 16.47 -4.65
N TYR A 317 15.42 16.97 -4.27
CA TYR A 317 15.64 17.70 -3.01
C TYR A 317 15.76 19.20 -3.24
N GLN A 318 14.80 19.98 -2.73
CA GLN A 318 14.79 21.45 -2.81
C GLN A 318 14.10 22.06 -1.58
N GLY A 319 14.03 23.37 -1.49
CA GLY A 319 13.18 24.06 -0.51
C GLY A 319 11.69 23.77 -0.76
N SER A 320 10.91 23.61 0.33
CA SER A 320 9.49 23.23 0.23
C SER A 320 8.67 24.18 -0.63
N GLY A 321 8.95 25.50 -0.57
CA GLY A 321 8.28 26.51 -1.40
C GLY A 321 8.62 26.40 -2.89
N THR A 322 9.83 26.00 -3.23
CA THR A 322 10.26 25.72 -4.61
C THR A 322 9.57 24.47 -5.15
N LEU A 323 9.53 23.41 -4.32
CA LEU A 323 8.89 22.14 -4.72
C LEU A 323 7.39 22.31 -4.97
N ILE A 324 6.64 23.03 -4.12
CA ILE A 324 5.19 23.23 -4.34
C ILE A 324 4.93 24.00 -5.64
N THR A 325 5.78 24.98 -5.98
CA THR A 325 5.70 25.70 -7.26
C THR A 325 5.95 24.76 -8.42
N THR A 326 6.96 23.91 -8.33
CA THR A 326 7.29 22.89 -9.35
C THR A 326 6.12 21.92 -9.56
N ILE A 327 5.52 21.43 -8.47
CA ILE A 327 4.37 20.51 -8.50
C ILE A 327 3.17 21.15 -9.20
N LYS A 328 2.86 22.40 -8.85
CA LYS A 328 1.74 23.15 -9.45
C LYS A 328 1.94 23.38 -10.94
N LEU A 329 3.16 23.72 -11.35
CA LEU A 329 3.48 23.99 -12.76
C LEU A 329 3.56 22.72 -13.60
N LYS A 330 4.27 21.69 -13.13
CA LYS A 330 4.54 20.48 -13.92
C LYS A 330 3.45 19.41 -13.79
N GLN A 331 2.67 19.43 -12.72
CA GLN A 331 1.67 18.41 -12.39
C GLN A 331 2.22 16.98 -12.49
N GLN A 332 3.42 16.75 -11.93
CA GLN A 332 4.17 15.51 -11.99
C GLN A 332 4.70 15.12 -10.62
N GLY A 333 4.92 13.82 -10.44
CA GLY A 333 5.43 13.21 -9.21
C GLY A 333 4.40 12.32 -8.55
N ASP A 334 4.90 11.43 -7.70
CA ASP A 334 4.06 10.47 -6.97
C ASP A 334 3.82 10.93 -5.54
N LEU A 335 4.87 11.44 -4.89
CA LEU A 335 4.83 11.83 -3.48
C LEU A 335 5.47 13.20 -3.27
N TYR A 336 4.99 13.90 -2.25
CA TYR A 336 5.60 15.14 -1.77
C TYR A 336 5.76 15.13 -0.25
N MET A 337 6.99 15.30 0.21
CA MET A 337 7.34 15.38 1.64
C MET A 337 8.02 16.72 1.93
N PRO A 338 7.26 17.77 2.22
CA PRO A 338 7.80 19.08 2.60
C PRO A 338 8.29 19.10 4.05
N GLY A 339 9.02 20.14 4.43
CA GLY A 339 9.43 20.38 5.81
C GLY A 339 8.28 20.75 6.77
N ASP A 340 7.05 20.93 6.27
CA ASP A 340 5.86 21.19 7.10
C ASP A 340 4.57 20.81 6.39
N VAL A 341 3.61 20.29 7.13
CA VAL A 341 2.28 19.90 6.65
C VAL A 341 1.51 21.04 5.98
N TRP A 342 1.81 22.29 6.33
CA TRP A 342 1.19 23.48 5.74
C TRP A 342 1.26 23.47 4.19
N TYR A 343 2.38 23.02 3.62
CA TYR A 343 2.52 22.95 2.15
C TYR A 343 1.62 21.88 1.53
N LEU A 344 1.40 20.77 2.22
CA LEU A 344 0.44 19.76 1.76
C LEU A 344 -0.98 20.29 1.82
N GLN A 345 -1.33 21.04 2.88
CA GLN A 345 -2.64 21.69 3.00
C GLN A 345 -2.91 22.69 1.87
N GLN A 346 -1.89 23.37 1.33
CA GLN A 346 -2.07 24.24 0.17
C GLN A 346 -2.40 23.45 -1.11
N LEU A 347 -1.83 22.25 -1.28
CA LEU A 347 -2.12 21.36 -2.42
C LEU A 347 -3.40 20.54 -2.23
N GLU A 348 -3.85 20.32 -0.99
CA GLU A 348 -5.15 19.72 -0.71
C GLU A 348 -6.31 20.63 -1.13
N LYS A 349 -6.15 21.95 -0.97
CA LYS A 349 -7.16 22.94 -1.37
C LYS A 349 -7.47 22.93 -2.86
N ASP A 350 -6.50 22.61 -3.70
CA ASP A 350 -6.66 22.48 -5.16
C ASP A 350 -6.79 21.01 -5.62
N GLY A 351 -6.94 20.08 -4.67
CA GLY A 351 -7.10 18.66 -4.94
C GLY A 351 -5.86 17.96 -5.51
N SER A 352 -4.68 18.58 -5.45
CA SER A 352 -3.43 17.99 -5.95
C SER A 352 -2.84 16.95 -5.01
N VAL A 353 -3.19 16.97 -3.71
CA VAL A 353 -2.86 15.95 -2.71
C VAL A 353 -4.12 15.18 -2.35
N VAL A 354 -4.10 13.86 -2.52
CA VAL A 354 -5.25 12.98 -2.29
C VAL A 354 -5.26 12.32 -0.90
N SER A 355 -4.10 12.21 -0.28
CA SER A 355 -3.95 11.73 1.11
C SER A 355 -2.60 12.17 1.66
N ARG A 356 -2.48 12.20 2.99
CA ARG A 356 -1.21 12.47 3.67
C ARG A 356 -1.04 11.60 4.90
N LYS A 357 0.22 11.38 5.30
CA LYS A 357 0.59 10.69 6.53
C LYS A 357 1.71 11.44 7.25
N LEU A 358 1.54 11.66 8.56
CA LEU A 358 2.56 12.23 9.41
C LEU A 358 3.70 11.21 9.56
N ILE A 359 4.94 11.68 9.42
CA ILE A 359 6.13 10.83 9.51
C ILE A 359 7.01 11.24 10.70
N THR A 360 7.28 12.54 10.88
CA THR A 360 8.23 13.02 11.90
C THR A 360 7.95 14.49 12.23
N TYR A 361 8.73 15.03 13.13
CA TYR A 361 8.68 16.44 13.54
C TYR A 361 10.04 17.09 13.33
N PHE A 362 10.02 18.38 13.06
CA PHE A 362 11.20 19.25 13.09
C PHE A 362 11.10 20.24 14.23
N VAL A 363 12.15 20.31 15.05
CA VAL A 363 12.30 21.25 16.16
C VAL A 363 13.31 22.33 15.75
N PRO A 364 12.92 23.60 15.58
CA PRO A 364 13.86 24.68 15.33
C PRO A 364 14.83 24.85 16.49
N VAL A 365 16.11 24.99 16.15
CA VAL A 365 17.20 25.29 17.08
C VAL A 365 18.10 26.38 16.51
N ILE A 366 18.73 27.14 17.37
CA ILE A 366 19.79 28.09 16.96
C ILE A 366 21.07 27.27 16.82
N ILE A 367 21.82 27.46 15.75
CA ILE A 367 23.18 26.98 15.60
C ILE A 367 24.15 28.16 15.53
N VAL A 368 25.32 27.98 16.14
CA VAL A 368 26.43 28.93 16.17
C VAL A 368 27.75 28.18 15.91
N PRO A 369 28.81 28.82 15.50
CA PRO A 369 30.15 28.20 15.41
C PRO A 369 30.56 27.53 16.72
N LYS A 370 31.38 26.49 16.63
CA LYS A 370 31.87 25.74 17.78
C LYS A 370 32.50 26.69 18.83
N GLY A 371 32.15 26.47 20.11
CA GLY A 371 32.60 27.33 21.19
C GLY A 371 31.79 28.62 21.39
N ASN A 372 30.81 28.88 20.49
CA ASN A 372 29.88 30.02 20.61
C ASN A 372 30.60 31.38 20.86
N PRO A 373 31.47 31.82 19.94
CA PRO A 373 32.31 33.01 20.16
C PRO A 373 31.53 34.29 20.43
N LYS A 374 30.30 34.38 19.90
CA LYS A 374 29.42 35.54 20.12
C LYS A 374 28.52 35.39 21.36
N LYS A 375 28.69 34.32 22.16
CA LYS A 375 27.93 34.06 23.39
C LYS A 375 26.40 34.15 23.21
N VAL A 376 25.86 33.59 22.12
CA VAL A 376 24.44 33.55 21.84
C VAL A 376 23.74 32.55 22.80
N LYS A 377 22.71 32.99 23.52
CA LYS A 377 21.98 32.18 24.50
C LYS A 377 20.46 32.16 24.23
N SER A 378 19.98 33.13 23.45
CA SER A 378 18.53 33.34 23.23
C SER A 378 18.25 33.88 21.83
N LEU A 379 16.96 33.96 21.46
CA LEU A 379 16.50 34.59 20.21
C LEU A 379 16.86 36.07 20.14
N ALA A 380 16.83 36.80 21.28
CA ALA A 380 17.17 38.21 21.34
C ALA A 380 18.64 38.48 20.97
N ASP A 381 19.51 37.53 21.26
CA ASP A 381 20.94 37.66 20.94
C ASP A 381 21.20 37.67 19.43
N LEU A 382 20.30 37.09 18.62
CA LEU A 382 20.45 37.02 17.17
C LEU A 382 20.35 38.37 16.46
N VAL A 383 19.75 39.36 17.14
CA VAL A 383 19.53 40.71 16.58
C VAL A 383 20.39 41.77 17.24
N ARG A 384 21.38 41.38 18.10
CA ARG A 384 22.32 42.33 18.70
C ARG A 384 23.17 43.03 17.63
N PRO A 385 23.63 44.27 17.89
CA PRO A 385 24.59 44.95 17.02
C PRO A 385 25.82 44.08 16.72
N GLY A 386 26.27 44.05 15.46
CA GLY A 386 27.44 43.29 15.02
C GLY A 386 27.26 41.80 14.83
N MET A 387 26.02 41.27 14.93
CA MET A 387 25.70 39.90 14.55
C MET A 387 25.56 39.75 13.03
N LYS A 388 26.10 38.67 12.48
CA LYS A 388 25.91 38.21 11.10
C LYS A 388 24.90 37.06 11.13
N LEU A 389 23.63 37.35 10.86
CA LEU A 389 22.55 36.40 10.92
C LEU A 389 22.28 35.77 9.55
N GLY A 390 22.20 34.44 9.50
CA GLY A 390 21.67 33.69 8.35
C GLY A 390 20.18 33.39 8.51
N VAL A 391 19.36 33.73 7.50
CA VAL A 391 17.93 33.46 7.53
C VAL A 391 17.49 32.74 6.26
N GLY A 392 16.64 31.73 6.39
CA GLY A 392 16.02 31.10 5.23
C GLY A 392 15.06 32.06 4.51
N ASN A 393 15.00 31.99 3.18
CA ASN A 393 14.01 32.73 2.40
C ASN A 393 12.61 32.20 2.70
N PRO A 394 11.68 33.00 3.26
CA PRO A 394 10.36 32.50 3.69
C PRO A 394 9.46 32.06 2.53
N LYS A 395 9.74 32.51 1.30
CA LYS A 395 9.02 32.06 0.09
C LYS A 395 9.56 30.75 -0.48
N ALA A 396 10.85 30.46 -0.25
CA ALA A 396 11.54 29.31 -0.86
C ALA A 396 11.63 28.09 0.08
N CYS A 397 11.87 28.29 1.38
CA CYS A 397 12.05 27.18 2.31
C CYS A 397 11.28 27.34 3.62
N GLN A 398 10.89 26.21 4.21
CA GLN A 398 10.06 26.17 5.41
C GLN A 398 10.75 26.79 6.63
N ILE A 399 12.07 26.55 6.84
CA ILE A 399 12.77 27.11 8.00
C ILE A 399 12.75 28.65 7.95
N GLY A 400 12.79 29.25 6.76
CA GLY A 400 12.69 30.69 6.61
C GLY A 400 11.33 31.21 7.09
N ARG A 401 10.23 30.58 6.64
CA ARG A 401 8.89 30.90 7.12
C ARG A 401 8.77 30.71 8.63
N MET A 402 9.27 29.61 9.15
CA MET A 402 9.23 29.29 10.58
C MET A 402 10.05 30.29 11.42
N THR A 403 11.26 30.65 10.98
CA THR A 403 12.09 31.66 11.64
C THR A 403 11.36 32.99 11.80
N HIS A 404 10.70 33.47 10.74
CA HIS A 404 9.90 34.70 10.81
C HIS A 404 8.73 34.59 11.79
N GLN A 405 8.05 33.44 11.82
CA GLN A 405 6.95 33.18 12.77
C GLN A 405 7.44 33.09 14.22
N ILE A 406 8.62 32.47 14.47
CA ILE A 406 9.26 32.43 15.78
C ILE A 406 9.62 33.85 16.25
N PHE A 407 10.23 34.65 15.39
CA PHE A 407 10.55 36.03 15.72
C PHE A 407 9.30 36.85 16.03
N ALA A 408 8.26 36.76 15.21
CA ALA A 408 6.99 37.43 15.46
C ALA A 408 6.32 37.00 16.78
N LYS A 409 6.29 35.69 17.07
CA LYS A 409 5.79 35.14 18.34
C LYS A 409 6.51 35.72 19.56
N ASN A 410 7.82 35.94 19.44
CA ASN A 410 8.67 36.46 20.50
C ASN A 410 8.87 37.99 20.47
N LYS A 411 8.07 38.70 19.65
CA LYS A 411 8.14 40.16 19.52
C LYS A 411 9.53 40.69 19.15
N ILE A 412 10.32 39.93 18.39
CA ILE A 412 11.59 40.37 17.84
C ILE A 412 11.32 41.35 16.68
N ASP A 413 11.97 42.53 16.75
CA ASP A 413 11.74 43.56 15.73
C ASP A 413 12.16 43.11 14.33
N PRO A 414 11.27 43.10 13.36
CA PRO A 414 11.58 42.74 11.98
C PRO A 414 12.63 43.64 11.33
N ALA A 415 12.75 44.90 11.75
CA ALA A 415 13.78 45.84 11.25
C ALA A 415 15.17 45.39 11.73
N ALA A 416 15.30 45.04 12.99
CA ALA A 416 16.55 44.50 13.55
C ALA A 416 16.94 43.17 12.88
N VAL A 417 15.99 42.29 12.61
CA VAL A 417 16.25 41.04 11.87
C VAL A 417 16.79 41.35 10.47
N ARG A 418 16.15 42.27 9.72
CA ARG A 418 16.61 42.66 8.38
C ARG A 418 18.02 43.24 8.41
N GLU A 419 18.33 44.14 9.37
CA GLU A 419 19.62 44.77 9.51
C GLU A 419 20.75 43.77 9.81
N ARG A 420 20.46 42.70 10.58
CA ARG A 420 21.45 41.66 10.96
C ARG A 420 21.52 40.53 9.92
N THR A 421 20.58 40.40 9.02
CA THR A 421 20.60 39.35 8.00
C THR A 421 21.67 39.65 6.95
N THR A 422 22.77 38.94 7.02
CA THR A 422 23.87 39.03 6.05
C THR A 422 23.83 37.93 4.99
N PHE A 423 23.04 36.91 5.23
CA PHE A 423 22.86 35.78 4.29
C PHE A 423 21.41 35.29 4.27
N SER A 424 20.87 35.11 3.07
CA SER A 424 19.52 34.53 2.84
C SER A 424 19.64 33.28 1.97
N SER A 425 19.13 32.15 2.46
CA SER A 425 19.23 30.86 1.79
C SER A 425 17.88 30.34 1.30
N VAL A 426 17.90 29.60 0.20
CA VAL A 426 16.73 28.85 -0.32
C VAL A 426 16.59 27.46 0.28
N THR A 427 17.62 26.95 1.01
CA THR A 427 17.61 25.67 1.69
C THR A 427 18.18 25.79 3.13
N VAL A 428 17.75 24.89 4.02
CA VAL A 428 18.25 24.88 5.41
C VAL A 428 19.72 24.43 5.49
N ASN A 429 20.17 23.56 4.59
CA ASN A 429 21.53 23.00 4.65
C ASN A 429 22.61 24.06 4.36
N GLU A 430 22.30 25.03 3.49
CA GLU A 430 23.22 26.15 3.24
C GLU A 430 23.43 27.02 4.49
N LEU A 431 22.41 27.20 5.33
CA LEU A 431 22.56 27.92 6.61
C LEU A 431 23.54 27.19 7.53
N GLY A 432 23.38 25.84 7.63
CA GLY A 432 24.33 25.03 8.42
C GLY A 432 25.78 25.16 7.94
N LEU A 433 25.98 25.07 6.62
CA LEU A 433 27.28 25.22 6.00
C LEU A 433 27.91 26.60 6.25
N LYS A 434 27.12 27.68 6.20
CA LYS A 434 27.60 29.03 6.44
C LYS A 434 27.99 29.27 7.90
N VAL A 435 27.33 28.65 8.87
CA VAL A 435 27.74 28.64 10.27
C VAL A 435 29.00 27.81 10.46
N GLN A 436 29.07 26.63 9.85
CA GLN A 436 30.24 25.74 9.89
C GLN A 436 31.54 26.43 9.40
N THR A 437 31.39 27.27 8.38
CA THR A 437 32.53 27.99 7.76
C THR A 437 32.76 29.39 8.34
N ASP A 438 32.18 29.73 9.50
CA ASP A 438 32.29 31.04 10.17
C ASP A 438 31.86 32.23 9.28
N SER A 439 31.14 31.98 8.18
CA SER A 439 30.66 33.02 7.26
C SER A 439 29.51 33.83 7.88
N ILE A 440 28.74 33.22 8.79
CA ILE A 440 27.71 33.86 9.61
C ILE A 440 27.86 33.41 11.07
N ASP A 441 27.41 34.25 12.00
CA ASP A 441 27.54 34.01 13.43
C ASP A 441 26.45 33.09 14.01
N ALA A 442 25.28 33.08 13.39
CA ALA A 442 24.16 32.23 13.83
C ALA A 442 23.13 32.03 12.73
N ALA A 443 22.36 30.94 12.86
CA ALA A 443 21.14 30.68 12.08
C ALA A 443 20.16 29.85 12.89
N ILE A 444 18.88 29.88 12.54
CA ILE A 444 17.89 28.91 13.01
C ILE A 444 17.76 27.82 11.96
N VAL A 445 17.95 26.57 12.38
CA VAL A 445 17.84 25.36 11.55
C VAL A 445 17.00 24.31 12.27
N TRP A 446 16.74 23.17 11.63
CA TRP A 446 16.10 22.03 12.28
C TRP A 446 17.09 21.27 13.16
N ASP A 447 16.64 20.69 14.26
CA ASP A 447 17.41 19.81 15.15
C ASP A 447 18.15 18.70 14.40
N ALA A 448 17.44 17.94 13.53
CA ALA A 448 18.04 16.91 12.70
C ALA A 448 19.07 17.45 11.69
N VAL A 449 18.90 18.67 11.19
CA VAL A 449 19.90 19.31 10.32
C VAL A 449 21.12 19.77 11.12
N ALA A 450 20.92 20.31 12.32
CA ALA A 450 22.02 20.67 13.21
C ALA A 450 22.93 19.45 13.55
N ALA A 451 22.34 18.25 13.67
CA ALA A 451 23.07 17.01 13.90
C ALA A 451 24.10 16.70 12.80
N ASN A 452 23.82 17.06 11.55
CA ASN A 452 24.75 16.86 10.43
C ASN A 452 26.01 17.71 10.53
N PHE A 453 25.99 18.77 11.33
CA PHE A 453 27.09 19.73 11.54
C PHE A 453 27.65 19.66 12.97
N ALA A 454 27.28 18.65 13.78
CA ALA A 454 27.59 18.59 15.22
C ALA A 454 29.09 18.69 15.59
N LYS A 455 30.00 18.39 14.66
CA LYS A 455 31.43 18.50 14.87
C LYS A 455 31.90 19.97 14.93
N ASP A 456 31.25 20.84 14.13
CA ASP A 456 31.73 22.19 13.83
C ASP A 456 30.79 23.28 14.36
N VAL A 457 29.58 22.94 14.78
CA VAL A 457 28.61 23.88 15.33
C VAL A 457 28.23 23.53 16.76
N GLN A 458 27.76 24.52 17.49
CA GLN A 458 27.11 24.35 18.80
C GLN A 458 25.62 24.70 18.67
N VAL A 459 24.79 23.86 19.29
CA VAL A 459 23.32 24.05 19.33
C VAL A 459 22.95 24.86 20.58
N VAL A 460 22.12 25.88 20.37
CA VAL A 460 21.44 26.61 21.44
C VAL A 460 19.92 26.34 21.28
N LYS A 461 19.34 25.71 22.29
CA LYS A 461 17.92 25.34 22.27
C LYS A 461 17.04 26.59 22.41
N ILE A 462 15.95 26.63 21.65
CA ILE A 462 14.88 27.62 21.82
C ILE A 462 13.86 27.03 22.81
N PRO A 463 13.54 27.72 23.93
CA PRO A 463 12.55 27.26 24.88
C PRO A 463 11.21 26.91 24.22
N ARG A 464 10.52 25.88 24.71
CA ARG A 464 9.31 25.34 24.06
C ARG A 464 8.21 26.41 23.89
N GLU A 465 8.03 27.25 24.87
CA GLU A 465 7.06 28.35 24.85
C GLU A 465 7.40 29.44 23.82
N GLN A 466 8.68 29.57 23.45
CA GLN A 466 9.17 30.50 22.43
C GLN A 466 9.23 29.85 21.04
N ASN A 467 9.18 28.53 20.96
CA ASN A 467 9.38 27.77 19.76
C ASN A 467 8.08 27.45 19.02
N LEU A 468 8.19 26.98 17.79
CA LEU A 468 7.14 26.40 16.97
C LEU A 468 7.63 25.06 16.40
N ILE A 469 6.80 24.03 16.47
CA ILE A 469 7.17 22.69 15.98
C ILE A 469 6.57 22.48 14.60
N SER A 470 7.40 22.03 13.67
CA SER A 470 6.96 21.69 12.33
C SER A 470 6.54 20.21 12.25
N ARG A 471 5.36 19.93 11.72
CA ARG A 471 4.87 18.58 11.46
C ARG A 471 5.28 18.17 10.05
N VAL A 472 6.09 17.12 9.93
CA VAL A 472 6.59 16.64 8.65
C VAL A 472 5.76 15.45 8.21
N ALA A 473 4.99 15.64 7.15
CA ALA A 473 4.13 14.62 6.57
C ALA A 473 4.49 14.39 5.11
N ILE A 474 4.20 13.19 4.61
CA ILE A 474 4.29 12.85 3.20
C ILE A 474 2.89 12.81 2.59
N GLY A 475 2.70 13.45 1.45
CA GLY A 475 1.44 13.50 0.71
C GLY A 475 1.51 12.73 -0.60
N LEU A 476 0.44 11.98 -0.90
CA LEU A 476 0.24 11.32 -2.19
C LEU A 476 -0.33 12.34 -3.19
N LEU A 477 0.36 12.50 -4.31
CA LEU A 477 -0.07 13.41 -5.38
C LEU A 477 -1.10 12.72 -6.30
N LYS A 478 -2.10 13.48 -6.76
CA LYS A 478 -3.11 12.98 -7.72
C LYS A 478 -2.51 12.55 -9.05
N PHE A 479 -1.31 13.06 -9.37
CA PHE A 479 -0.58 12.79 -10.62
C PHE A 479 0.18 11.47 -10.58
N SER A 480 0.20 10.77 -9.44
CA SER A 480 0.96 9.53 -9.27
C SER A 480 0.60 8.50 -10.33
N GLN A 481 1.64 8.06 -11.06
CA GLN A 481 1.54 7.00 -12.06
C GLN A 481 1.63 5.61 -11.43
N ASN A 482 2.05 5.52 -10.16
CA ASN A 482 2.18 4.28 -9.42
C ASN A 482 1.68 4.42 -7.98
N ARG A 483 0.42 4.78 -7.86
CA ARG A 483 -0.22 5.04 -6.58
C ARG A 483 -0.05 3.90 -5.54
N PRO A 484 -0.21 2.60 -5.89
CA PRO A 484 0.00 1.53 -4.92
C PRO A 484 1.43 1.46 -4.37
N LEU A 485 2.44 1.70 -5.21
CA LEU A 485 3.83 1.75 -4.78
C LEU A 485 4.10 2.98 -3.90
N ALA A 486 3.51 4.13 -4.23
CA ALA A 486 3.60 5.35 -3.45
C ALA A 486 2.97 5.19 -2.05
N GLU A 487 1.80 4.58 -1.96
CA GLU A 487 1.14 4.27 -0.69
C GLU A 487 1.93 3.24 0.14
N ARG A 488 2.54 2.26 -0.52
CA ARG A 488 3.43 1.30 0.12
C ARG A 488 4.68 1.96 0.69
N PHE A 489 5.31 2.87 -0.05
CA PHE A 489 6.45 3.65 0.46
C PHE A 489 6.05 4.55 1.63
N THR A 490 4.91 5.23 1.53
CA THR A 490 4.34 6.02 2.63
C THR A 490 4.12 5.18 3.90
N SER A 491 3.59 3.96 3.74
CA SER A 491 3.38 3.03 4.84
C SER A 491 4.69 2.53 5.44
N PHE A 492 5.70 2.26 4.60
CA PHE A 492 7.05 1.89 5.03
C PHE A 492 7.68 2.98 5.89
N LEU A 493 7.62 4.25 5.47
CA LEU A 493 8.17 5.37 6.25
C LEU A 493 7.51 5.51 7.63
N ALA A 494 6.22 5.19 7.74
CA ALA A 494 5.48 5.30 8.99
C ALA A 494 5.53 4.02 9.86
N ALA A 495 6.09 2.93 9.36
CA ALA A 495 6.29 1.69 10.10
C ALA A 495 7.54 1.79 11.01
N PRO A 496 7.69 0.90 12.03
CA PRO A 496 8.86 0.93 12.94
C PRO A 496 10.21 0.96 12.23
N GLU A 497 10.37 0.24 11.11
CA GLU A 497 11.60 0.22 10.30
C GLU A 497 11.92 1.60 9.70
N GLY A 498 10.95 2.25 9.07
CA GLY A 498 11.11 3.60 8.52
C GLY A 498 11.32 4.65 9.62
N GLN A 499 10.58 4.56 10.72
CA GLN A 499 10.73 5.46 11.87
C GLN A 499 12.11 5.34 12.51
N ALA A 500 12.68 4.12 12.62
CA ALA A 500 14.04 3.91 13.14
C ALA A 500 15.09 4.58 12.25
N ILE A 501 14.91 4.59 10.93
CA ILE A 501 15.82 5.31 10.02
C ILE A 501 15.78 6.82 10.31
N PHE A 502 14.58 7.41 10.42
CA PHE A 502 14.47 8.83 10.76
C PHE A 502 15.08 9.15 12.12
N ALA A 503 14.81 8.32 13.14
CA ALA A 503 15.38 8.50 14.48
C ALA A 503 16.92 8.45 14.48
N SER A 504 17.54 7.56 13.70
CA SER A 504 19.01 7.46 13.59
C SER A 504 19.66 8.69 12.98
N HIS A 505 18.91 9.49 12.22
CA HIS A 505 19.32 10.79 11.69
C HIS A 505 18.96 11.98 12.60
N GLY A 506 18.54 11.73 13.84
CA GLY A 506 18.22 12.78 14.81
C GLY A 506 16.86 13.45 14.65
N TYR A 507 15.95 12.85 13.86
CA TYR A 507 14.58 13.36 13.74
C TYR A 507 13.74 12.98 14.96
N THR A 508 12.91 13.88 15.39
CA THR A 508 11.95 13.66 16.48
C THR A 508 10.74 12.88 15.94
N ILE A 509 10.52 11.66 16.45
CA ILE A 509 9.47 10.74 15.96
C ILE A 509 8.16 10.96 16.70
N GLU A 510 8.22 11.25 18.00
CA GLU A 510 7.04 11.57 18.81
C GLU A 510 6.82 13.08 18.87
N GLU A 511 5.58 13.51 19.13
CA GLU A 511 5.28 14.93 19.26
C GLU A 511 6.03 15.51 20.47
N PRO A 512 6.90 16.53 20.27
CA PRO A 512 7.64 17.16 21.38
C PRO A 512 6.68 17.78 22.39
N LYS A 513 6.84 17.42 23.65
CA LYS A 513 6.06 17.95 24.79
C LYS A 513 6.44 19.39 25.13
#